data_163a7c48e4874cf8575115eadf38e674
#
_entry.id   163a7c48e4874cf8575115eadf38e674
#
_cell.length_a   1.000
_cell.length_b   1.000
_cell.length_c   1.000
_cell.angle_alpha   90.00
_cell.angle_beta   90.00
_cell.angle_gamma   90.00
#
_symmetry.space_group_name_H-M   'P 1'
#
loop_
_entity.id
_entity.type
_entity.pdbx_description
1 polymer ?
#
loop_
_entity_poly.entity_id
_entity_poly.type
_entity_poly.pdbx_seq_one_letter_code
_entity_poly.pdbx_strand_id
1 'polypeptide(L)'
;ADYIVTGQWAKKAYQEASLYGKANKIASSEDKTFSYIPDCSDLPISEDADYVYICENNTIYGTKFKTLPNTKGKPLVADVSSCFLSEPVDVTKYGVIYGGVQKNIGPAGVVIVIIREDLITEDVLPGTPTMLRYKIHADADSLYNTPPAYGIYICGKVFKWLKKMGGLEAMKERNEKKAKILYDYLD
;
A
#
# COMPACT_ATOMS: atom_id res chain seq x y z
N ALA A 1 7.55 10.00 11.15
CA ALA A 1 6.52 9.03 10.75
C ALA A 1 6.67 7.73 11.54
N ASP A 2 5.57 6.98 11.69
CA ASP A 2 5.52 5.73 12.45
C ASP A 2 5.31 4.53 11.53
N TYR A 3 6.09 3.47 11.75
CA TYR A 3 6.12 2.28 10.88
C TYR A 3 5.71 1.03 11.65
N ILE A 4 4.79 0.24 11.07
CA ILE A 4 4.46 -1.10 11.53
C ILE A 4 5.19 -2.09 10.62
N VAL A 5 6.25 -2.73 11.14
CA VAL A 5 7.19 -3.53 10.35
C VAL A 5 6.82 -5.00 10.44
N THR A 6 6.02 -5.47 9.49
CA THR A 6 5.49 -6.83 9.44
C THR A 6 6.06 -7.70 8.32
N GLY A 7 7.09 -7.23 7.64
CA GLY A 7 7.74 -7.96 6.57
C GLY A 7 8.95 -7.23 5.99
N GLN A 8 9.59 -7.87 5.02
CA GLN A 8 10.82 -7.36 4.42
C GLN A 8 10.62 -6.01 3.72
N TRP A 9 9.48 -5.80 3.05
CA TRP A 9 9.22 -4.56 2.33
C TRP A 9 8.93 -3.41 3.30
N ALA A 10 8.15 -3.65 4.36
CA ALA A 10 7.96 -2.67 5.42
C ALA A 10 9.28 -2.33 6.13
N LYS A 11 10.15 -3.33 6.35
CA LYS A 11 11.49 -3.10 6.93
C LYS A 11 12.35 -2.20 6.04
N LYS A 12 12.37 -2.45 4.72
CA LYS A 12 13.10 -1.60 3.77
C LYS A 12 12.53 -0.18 3.71
N ALA A 13 11.20 -0.04 3.69
CA ALA A 13 10.56 1.27 3.72
C ALA A 13 10.91 2.07 4.98
N TYR A 14 10.90 1.42 6.14
CA TYR A 14 11.34 2.02 7.41
C TYR A 14 12.80 2.47 7.36
N GLN A 15 13.69 1.61 6.86
CA GLN A 15 15.13 1.91 6.74
C GLN A 15 15.36 3.10 5.81
N GLU A 16 14.70 3.12 4.66
CA GLU A 16 14.81 4.21 3.69
C GLU A 16 14.28 5.53 4.26
N ALA A 17 13.11 5.52 4.90
CA ALA A 17 12.55 6.71 5.52
C ALA A 17 13.46 7.32 6.59
N SER A 18 14.21 6.48 7.31
CA SER A 18 15.16 6.92 8.34
C SER A 18 16.33 7.74 7.79
N LEU A 19 16.56 7.72 6.47
CA LEU A 19 17.57 8.54 5.79
C LEU A 19 17.10 9.99 5.57
N TYR A 20 15.77 10.20 5.55
CA TYR A 20 15.17 11.49 5.20
C TYR A 20 14.51 12.20 6.38
N GLY A 21 14.27 11.50 7.48
CA GLY A 21 13.63 12.08 8.64
C GLY A 21 13.50 11.12 9.81
N LYS A 22 12.74 11.54 10.83
CA LYS A 22 12.47 10.72 12.00
C LYS A 22 11.47 9.63 11.66
N ALA A 23 11.92 8.39 11.62
CA ALA A 23 11.08 7.20 11.48
C ALA A 23 11.13 6.37 12.76
N ASN A 24 9.96 5.98 13.29
CA ASN A 24 9.84 5.17 14.50
C ASN A 24 9.25 3.81 14.13
N LYS A 25 9.88 2.73 14.56
CA LYS A 25 9.30 1.38 14.46
C LYS A 25 8.43 1.14 15.69
N ILE A 26 7.12 1.38 15.58
CA ILE A 26 6.18 1.32 16.71
C ILE A 26 5.63 -0.09 16.98
N ALA A 27 5.65 -0.96 15.99
CA ALA A 27 5.34 -2.37 16.14
C ALA A 27 6.10 -3.20 15.10
N SER A 28 6.36 -4.47 15.41
CA SER A 28 7.04 -5.38 14.49
C SER A 28 6.71 -6.82 14.84
N SER A 29 6.73 -7.71 13.84
CA SER A 29 6.69 -9.16 13.99
C SER A 29 8.01 -9.84 13.62
N GLU A 30 9.11 -9.08 13.62
CA GLU A 30 10.46 -9.57 13.30
C GLU A 30 10.96 -10.64 14.29
N ASP A 31 10.47 -10.60 15.54
CA ASP A 31 10.74 -11.57 16.62
C ASP A 31 10.40 -13.01 16.24
N LYS A 32 9.37 -13.19 15.39
CA LYS A 32 8.95 -14.50 14.86
C LYS A 32 9.05 -14.55 13.33
N THR A 33 10.08 -13.95 12.79
CA THR A 33 10.37 -13.96 11.34
C THR A 33 9.17 -13.52 10.49
N PHE A 34 8.41 -12.51 10.98
CA PHE A 34 7.24 -11.94 10.32
C PHE A 34 6.09 -12.94 10.07
N SER A 35 5.95 -13.97 10.89
CA SER A 35 4.93 -15.02 10.73
C SER A 35 3.54 -14.61 11.23
N TYR A 36 3.37 -13.39 11.75
CA TYR A 36 2.08 -12.88 12.25
C TYR A 36 1.96 -11.37 12.03
N ILE A 37 0.74 -10.86 12.16
CA ILE A 37 0.47 -9.42 12.27
C ILE A 37 0.23 -9.10 13.75
N PRO A 38 0.97 -8.15 14.36
CA PRO A 38 0.75 -7.76 15.74
C PRO A 38 -0.63 -7.13 15.93
N ASP A 39 -1.12 -7.13 17.18
CA ASP A 39 -2.32 -6.36 17.52
C ASP A 39 -2.04 -4.87 17.31
N CYS A 40 -2.81 -4.26 16.44
CA CYS A 40 -2.68 -2.86 16.06
C CYS A 40 -3.87 -2.00 16.54
N SER A 41 -4.64 -2.47 17.52
CA SER A 41 -5.81 -1.77 18.07
C SER A 41 -5.42 -0.57 18.94
N ASP A 42 -4.29 -0.65 19.66
CA ASP A 42 -3.78 0.43 20.51
C ASP A 42 -2.24 0.50 20.45
N LEU A 43 -1.75 1.15 19.40
CA LEU A 43 -0.32 1.35 19.18
C LEU A 43 0.17 2.67 19.81
N PRO A 44 1.45 2.76 20.18
CA PRO A 44 2.08 3.99 20.68
C PRO A 44 2.36 4.97 19.55
N ILE A 45 1.30 5.48 18.91
CA ILE A 45 1.42 6.47 17.82
C ILE A 45 2.06 7.74 18.36
N SER A 46 3.10 8.22 17.69
CA SER A 46 3.79 9.44 18.06
C SER A 46 2.93 10.68 17.79
N GLU A 47 2.88 11.62 18.73
CA GLU A 47 2.12 12.87 18.56
C GLU A 47 2.62 13.69 17.37
N ASP A 48 3.93 13.68 17.12
CA ASP A 48 4.62 14.39 16.04
C ASP A 48 4.71 13.57 14.73
N ALA A 49 4.07 12.40 14.64
CA ALA A 49 4.07 11.65 13.40
C ALA A 49 3.15 12.29 12.34
N ASP A 50 3.66 12.45 11.12
CA ASP A 50 2.89 12.92 9.97
C ASP A 50 1.97 11.82 9.42
N TYR A 51 2.39 10.56 9.51
CA TYR A 51 1.64 9.40 9.03
C TYR A 51 2.06 8.11 9.75
N VAL A 52 1.18 7.10 9.63
CA VAL A 52 1.46 5.70 9.98
C VAL A 52 1.60 4.88 8.71
N TYR A 53 2.62 4.05 8.61
CA TYR A 53 2.91 3.24 7.43
C TYR A 53 2.70 1.75 7.67
N ILE A 54 2.10 1.08 6.68
CA ILE A 54 2.01 -0.38 6.59
C ILE A 54 2.36 -0.88 5.18
N CYS A 55 2.88 -2.11 5.11
CA CYS A 55 2.80 -2.96 3.93
C CYS A 55 1.64 -3.93 4.18
N GLU A 56 0.51 -3.74 3.50
CA GLU A 56 -0.75 -4.40 3.88
C GLU A 56 -0.71 -5.91 3.68
N ASN A 57 0.01 -6.38 2.65
CA ASN A 57 0.23 -7.80 2.41
C ASN A 57 1.71 -8.13 2.30
N ASN A 58 2.19 -9.01 3.16
CA ASN A 58 3.59 -9.42 3.24
C ASN A 58 3.83 -10.66 2.37
N THR A 59 4.10 -10.45 1.10
CA THR A 59 4.19 -11.47 0.05
C THR A 59 5.13 -12.64 0.40
N ILE A 60 6.29 -12.34 1.00
CA ILE A 60 7.31 -13.37 1.31
C ILE A 60 6.86 -14.27 2.46
N TYR A 61 6.16 -13.71 3.43
CA TYR A 61 5.81 -14.39 4.70
C TYR A 61 4.36 -14.89 4.74
N GLY A 62 3.55 -14.55 3.73
CA GLY A 62 2.16 -14.99 3.65
C GLY A 62 1.22 -14.36 4.68
N THR A 63 1.59 -13.24 5.28
CA THR A 63 0.76 -12.54 6.25
C THR A 63 0.10 -11.29 5.65
N LYS A 64 -1.11 -10.97 6.09
CA LYS A 64 -1.88 -9.81 5.62
C LYS A 64 -2.64 -9.18 6.77
N PHE A 65 -2.76 -7.86 6.76
CA PHE A 65 -3.66 -7.14 7.67
C PHE A 65 -5.12 -7.51 7.35
N LYS A 66 -5.83 -8.09 8.30
CA LYS A 66 -7.28 -8.35 8.21
C LYS A 66 -8.10 -7.15 8.67
N THR A 67 -7.53 -6.36 9.56
CA THR A 67 -8.06 -5.11 10.09
C THR A 67 -7.00 -4.04 10.01
N LEU A 68 -7.40 -2.83 9.65
CA LEU A 68 -6.47 -1.70 9.62
C LEU A 68 -6.05 -1.29 11.04
N PRO A 69 -4.81 -0.78 11.22
CA PRO A 69 -4.36 -0.28 12.51
C PRO A 69 -5.16 0.95 12.95
N ASN A 70 -5.33 1.10 14.25
CA ASN A 70 -5.82 2.34 14.82
C ASN A 70 -4.70 3.39 14.79
N THR A 71 -4.78 4.32 13.87
CA THR A 71 -3.77 5.37 13.66
C THR A 71 -3.96 6.59 14.57
N LYS A 72 -4.98 6.58 15.45
CA LYS A 72 -5.33 7.72 16.32
C LYS A 72 -5.50 9.04 15.53
N GLY A 73 -6.08 8.94 14.31
CA GLY A 73 -6.36 10.07 13.44
C GLY A 73 -5.21 10.50 12.51
N LYS A 74 -4.04 9.88 12.60
CA LYS A 74 -2.95 10.14 11.63
C LYS A 74 -3.27 9.50 10.28
N PRO A 75 -2.85 10.12 9.16
CA PRO A 75 -2.98 9.53 7.83
C PRO A 75 -2.35 8.12 7.77
N LEU A 76 -3.09 7.15 7.25
CA LEU A 76 -2.56 5.82 6.98
C LEU A 76 -1.96 5.78 5.57
N VAL A 77 -0.70 5.39 5.46
CA VAL A 77 0.00 5.17 4.19
C VAL A 77 0.21 3.67 4.01
N ALA A 78 -0.34 3.11 2.93
CA ALA A 78 -0.30 1.67 2.69
C ALA A 78 0.33 1.31 1.35
N ASP A 79 1.35 0.44 1.40
CA ASP A 79 1.81 -0.31 0.24
C ASP A 79 0.91 -1.52 0.05
N VAL A 80 0.17 -1.53 -1.05
CA VAL A 80 -0.75 -2.61 -1.43
C VAL A 80 -0.28 -3.37 -2.68
N SER A 81 0.98 -3.26 -3.05
CA SER A 81 1.51 -3.81 -4.31
C SER A 81 1.15 -5.27 -4.55
N SER A 82 1.07 -6.10 -3.51
CA SER A 82 0.78 -7.53 -3.67
C SER A 82 -0.68 -7.93 -3.44
N CYS A 83 -1.52 -7.01 -2.96
CA CYS A 83 -2.96 -7.26 -2.74
C CYS A 83 -3.88 -6.28 -3.47
N PHE A 84 -3.32 -5.40 -4.32
CA PHE A 84 -4.10 -4.38 -5.03
C PHE A 84 -5.22 -5.02 -5.85
N LEU A 85 -6.46 -4.55 -5.69
CA LEU A 85 -7.67 -5.07 -6.33
C LEU A 85 -7.95 -6.56 -6.08
N SER A 86 -7.45 -7.12 -4.98
CA SER A 86 -7.74 -8.51 -4.59
C SER A 86 -9.07 -8.67 -3.85
N GLU A 87 -9.57 -7.59 -3.27
CA GLU A 87 -10.81 -7.51 -2.51
C GLU A 87 -11.30 -6.05 -2.44
N PRO A 88 -12.55 -5.79 -2.00
CA PRO A 88 -13.05 -4.44 -1.74
C PRO A 88 -12.25 -3.70 -0.69
N VAL A 89 -12.03 -2.42 -0.90
CA VAL A 89 -11.31 -1.52 -0.01
C VAL A 89 -12.10 -0.23 0.18
N ASP A 90 -12.27 0.19 1.43
CA ASP A 90 -12.79 1.51 1.75
C ASP A 90 -11.62 2.52 1.73
N VAL A 91 -11.45 3.19 0.60
CA VAL A 91 -10.35 4.15 0.38
C VAL A 91 -10.38 5.34 1.33
N THR A 92 -11.54 5.65 1.93
CA THR A 92 -11.68 6.78 2.86
C THR A 92 -10.92 6.59 4.18
N LYS A 93 -10.54 5.36 4.49
CA LYS A 93 -9.75 5.02 5.69
C LYS A 93 -8.25 5.27 5.53
N TYR A 94 -7.80 5.68 4.36
CA TYR A 94 -6.39 5.89 4.07
C TYR A 94 -6.09 7.35 3.75
N GLY A 95 -4.87 7.77 4.05
CA GLY A 95 -4.31 9.01 3.50
C GLY A 95 -3.70 8.76 2.13
N VAL A 96 -2.93 7.67 2.00
CA VAL A 96 -2.30 7.26 0.74
C VAL A 96 -2.35 5.75 0.59
N ILE A 97 -2.79 5.27 -0.56
CA ILE A 97 -2.66 3.88 -1.00
C ILE A 97 -1.77 3.88 -2.24
N TYR A 98 -0.74 3.07 -2.27
CA TYR A 98 0.06 2.94 -3.48
C TYR A 98 0.46 1.49 -3.75
N GLY A 99 0.75 1.20 -5.00
CA GLY A 99 1.21 -0.13 -5.37
C GLY A 99 1.75 -0.20 -6.80
N GLY A 100 2.82 -0.95 -6.95
CA GLY A 100 3.31 -1.38 -8.26
C GLY A 100 2.33 -2.39 -8.87
N VAL A 101 1.98 -2.19 -10.14
CA VAL A 101 0.96 -3.01 -10.81
C VAL A 101 1.42 -4.42 -11.19
N GLN A 102 2.73 -4.68 -11.19
CA GLN A 102 3.36 -5.89 -11.75
C GLN A 102 2.97 -7.21 -11.07
N LYS A 103 2.30 -7.17 -9.94
CA LYS A 103 1.87 -8.38 -9.22
C LYS A 103 0.45 -8.80 -9.57
N ASN A 104 -0.51 -7.88 -9.54
CA ASN A 104 -1.93 -8.24 -9.67
C ASN A 104 -2.70 -7.45 -10.72
N ILE A 105 -2.13 -6.42 -11.35
CA ILE A 105 -2.86 -5.48 -12.22
C ILE A 105 -2.34 -5.45 -13.64
N GLY A 106 -1.02 -5.51 -13.84
CA GLY A 106 -0.45 -5.33 -15.18
C GLY A 106 1.06 -5.56 -15.24
N PRO A 107 1.73 -5.14 -16.32
CA PRO A 107 3.17 -5.28 -16.47
C PRO A 107 3.93 -4.30 -15.58
N ALA A 108 5.19 -4.61 -15.27
CA ALA A 108 6.08 -3.72 -14.52
C ALA A 108 6.25 -2.35 -15.22
N GLY A 109 6.48 -1.31 -14.41
CA GLY A 109 6.74 0.06 -14.89
C GLY A 109 5.61 1.05 -14.62
N VAL A 110 4.48 0.60 -14.07
CA VAL A 110 3.38 1.47 -13.61
C VAL A 110 3.23 1.37 -12.11
N VAL A 111 3.05 2.49 -11.46
CA VAL A 111 2.64 2.61 -10.05
C VAL A 111 1.32 3.37 -10.01
N ILE A 112 0.36 2.87 -9.26
CA ILE A 112 -0.90 3.57 -9.01
C ILE A 112 -0.82 4.15 -7.59
N VAL A 113 -1.20 5.43 -7.46
CA VAL A 113 -1.33 6.13 -6.18
C VAL A 113 -2.75 6.64 -6.07
N ILE A 114 -3.39 6.34 -4.95
CA ILE A 114 -4.66 6.94 -4.52
C ILE A 114 -4.33 7.76 -3.28
N ILE A 115 -4.49 9.05 -3.36
CA ILE A 115 -4.10 9.99 -2.30
C ILE A 115 -5.28 10.89 -1.93
N ARG A 116 -5.45 11.15 -0.66
CA ARG A 116 -6.43 12.09 -0.15
C ARG A 116 -6.06 13.51 -0.57
N GLU A 117 -7.01 14.28 -1.06
CA GLU A 117 -6.79 15.58 -1.70
C GLU A 117 -6.07 16.59 -0.79
N ASP A 118 -6.41 16.62 0.51
CA ASP A 118 -5.78 17.50 1.49
C ASP A 118 -4.29 17.20 1.76
N LEU A 119 -3.78 16.05 1.29
CA LEU A 119 -2.36 15.69 1.35
C LEU A 119 -1.56 16.13 0.10
N ILE A 120 -2.23 16.68 -0.91
CA ILE A 120 -1.61 17.20 -2.12
C ILE A 120 -1.32 18.69 -1.91
N THR A 121 -0.14 19.01 -1.40
CA THR A 121 0.23 20.38 -1.03
C THR A 121 1.46 20.87 -1.78
N GLU A 122 1.63 22.21 -1.79
CA GLU A 122 2.88 22.86 -2.23
C GLU A 122 3.97 22.84 -1.16
N ASP A 123 3.60 22.56 0.09
CA ASP A 123 4.53 22.50 1.21
C ASP A 123 5.29 21.16 1.18
N VAL A 124 6.52 21.24 0.72
CA VAL A 124 7.42 20.09 0.59
C VAL A 124 8.75 20.37 1.28
N LEU A 125 9.43 19.31 1.71
CA LEU A 125 10.75 19.45 2.32
C LEU A 125 11.72 20.16 1.36
N PRO A 126 12.59 21.05 1.87
CA PRO A 126 13.62 21.71 1.06
C PRO A 126 14.46 20.68 0.30
N GLY A 127 14.68 20.92 -1.00
CA GLY A 127 15.44 20.00 -1.86
C GLY A 127 14.65 18.80 -2.40
N THR A 128 13.36 18.69 -2.12
CA THR A 128 12.52 17.63 -2.72
C THR A 128 12.54 17.73 -4.24
N PRO A 129 13.01 16.69 -4.95
CA PRO A 129 13.01 16.66 -6.41
C PRO A 129 11.58 16.80 -6.97
N THR A 130 11.47 17.42 -8.15
CA THR A 130 10.18 17.67 -8.82
C THR A 130 9.32 16.42 -8.93
N MET A 131 9.92 15.28 -9.34
CA MET A 131 9.21 14.02 -9.54
C MET A 131 8.74 13.34 -8.25
N LEU A 132 9.18 13.79 -7.07
CA LEU A 132 8.71 13.31 -5.77
C LEU A 132 7.62 14.19 -5.15
N ARG A 133 7.09 15.16 -5.88
CA ARG A 133 6.03 16.07 -5.43
C ARG A 133 4.69 15.59 -6.00
N TYR A 134 3.77 15.17 -5.14
CA TYR A 134 2.44 14.71 -5.59
C TYR A 134 1.67 15.79 -6.36
N LYS A 135 1.81 17.06 -5.98
CA LYS A 135 1.16 18.19 -6.65
C LYS A 135 1.49 18.27 -8.14
N ILE A 136 2.76 18.07 -8.50
CA ILE A 136 3.22 18.08 -9.91
C ILE A 136 2.50 17.02 -10.74
N HIS A 137 2.31 15.85 -10.17
CA HIS A 137 1.59 14.75 -10.85
C HIS A 137 0.09 15.02 -10.93
N ALA A 138 -0.51 15.55 -9.86
CA ALA A 138 -1.93 15.87 -9.81
C ALA A 138 -2.30 16.96 -10.82
N ASP A 139 -1.54 18.06 -10.86
CA ASP A 139 -1.79 19.20 -11.77
C ASP A 139 -1.61 18.82 -13.25
N ALA A 140 -0.81 17.81 -13.54
CA ALA A 140 -0.54 17.34 -14.89
C ALA A 140 -1.35 16.09 -15.27
N ASP A 141 -2.39 15.71 -14.53
CA ASP A 141 -3.17 14.48 -14.75
C ASP A 141 -2.28 13.23 -14.94
N SER A 142 -1.21 13.13 -14.16
CA SER A 142 -0.15 12.10 -14.23
C SER A 142 0.66 12.10 -15.55
N LEU A 143 0.60 13.17 -16.34
CA LEU A 143 1.25 13.32 -17.64
C LEU A 143 2.41 14.33 -17.63
N TYR A 144 2.97 14.64 -16.46
CA TYR A 144 4.12 15.56 -16.38
C TYR A 144 5.30 15.08 -17.24
N ASN A 145 5.55 13.77 -17.25
CA ASN A 145 6.45 13.12 -18.20
C ASN A 145 5.66 12.19 -19.11
N THR A 146 6.28 11.74 -20.21
CA THR A 146 5.72 10.69 -21.08
C THR A 146 5.42 9.44 -20.27
N PRO A 147 4.15 9.01 -20.18
CA PRO A 147 3.76 7.89 -19.35
C PRO A 147 4.09 6.56 -20.04
N PRO A 148 4.18 5.45 -19.30
CA PRO A 148 4.35 4.09 -19.85
C PRO A 148 3.02 3.62 -20.49
N ALA A 149 2.65 4.19 -21.64
CA ALA A 149 1.34 4.06 -22.28
C ALA A 149 0.88 2.62 -22.48
N TYR A 150 1.78 1.70 -22.88
CA TYR A 150 1.44 0.29 -23.04
C TYR A 150 1.06 -0.35 -21.70
N GLY A 151 1.83 -0.11 -20.64
CA GLY A 151 1.52 -0.63 -19.30
C GLY A 151 0.17 -0.14 -18.79
N ILE A 152 -0.13 1.13 -18.96
CA ILE A 152 -1.41 1.75 -18.59
C ILE A 152 -2.56 1.14 -19.41
N TYR A 153 -2.38 0.94 -20.71
CA TYR A 153 -3.36 0.29 -21.58
C TYR A 153 -3.69 -1.13 -21.08
N ILE A 154 -2.69 -1.93 -20.73
CA ILE A 154 -2.90 -3.28 -20.20
C ILE A 154 -3.62 -3.24 -18.85
N CYS A 155 -3.25 -2.34 -17.93
CA CYS A 155 -3.99 -2.14 -16.69
C CYS A 155 -5.47 -1.84 -16.95
N GLY A 156 -5.77 -0.98 -17.92
CA GLY A 156 -7.14 -0.69 -18.34
C GLY A 156 -7.91 -1.93 -18.84
N LYS A 157 -7.24 -2.88 -19.50
CA LYS A 157 -7.84 -4.17 -19.90
C LYS A 157 -8.15 -5.03 -18.68
N VAL A 158 -7.24 -5.08 -17.71
CA VAL A 158 -7.45 -5.82 -16.45
C VAL A 158 -8.62 -5.23 -15.66
N PHE A 159 -8.74 -3.90 -15.56
CA PHE A 159 -9.88 -3.26 -14.90
C PHE A 159 -11.21 -3.62 -15.56
N LYS A 160 -11.27 -3.60 -16.89
CA LYS A 160 -12.46 -4.03 -17.64
C LYS A 160 -12.79 -5.49 -17.40
N TRP A 161 -11.78 -6.36 -17.35
CA TRP A 161 -11.95 -7.76 -17.03
C TRP A 161 -12.48 -7.96 -15.61
N LEU A 162 -11.91 -7.29 -14.60
CA LEU A 162 -12.37 -7.33 -13.21
C LEU A 162 -13.85 -6.93 -13.10
N LYS A 163 -14.25 -5.82 -13.76
CA LYS A 163 -15.66 -5.41 -13.80
C LYS A 163 -16.56 -6.47 -14.41
N LYS A 164 -16.13 -7.11 -15.52
CA LYS A 164 -16.88 -8.19 -16.19
C LYS A 164 -17.01 -9.44 -15.31
N MET A 165 -16.02 -9.71 -14.45
CA MET A 165 -16.00 -10.85 -13.52
C MET A 165 -16.88 -10.64 -12.26
N GLY A 166 -17.58 -9.53 -12.14
CA GLY A 166 -18.43 -9.21 -10.99
C GLY A 166 -17.78 -8.28 -9.96
N GLY A 167 -16.66 -7.63 -10.34
CA GLY A 167 -15.98 -6.66 -9.48
C GLY A 167 -15.16 -7.27 -8.35
N LEU A 168 -14.86 -6.45 -7.35
CA LEU A 168 -13.96 -6.84 -6.27
C LEU A 168 -14.58 -7.83 -5.28
N GLU A 169 -15.91 -7.84 -5.12
CA GLU A 169 -16.61 -8.83 -4.29
C GLU A 169 -16.43 -10.24 -4.86
N ALA A 170 -16.71 -10.43 -6.16
CA ALA A 170 -16.51 -11.71 -6.82
C ALA A 170 -15.02 -12.12 -6.83
N MET A 171 -14.11 -11.16 -6.92
CA MET A 171 -12.68 -11.43 -6.87
C MET A 171 -12.25 -11.90 -5.48
N LYS A 172 -12.77 -11.29 -4.41
CA LYS A 172 -12.55 -11.72 -3.03
C LYS A 172 -12.96 -13.18 -2.83
N GLU A 173 -14.19 -13.53 -3.19
CA GLU A 173 -14.67 -14.91 -3.08
C GLU A 173 -13.78 -15.91 -3.85
N ARG A 174 -13.37 -15.54 -5.06
CA ARG A 174 -12.47 -16.36 -5.87
C ARG A 174 -11.11 -16.55 -5.20
N ASN A 175 -10.55 -15.50 -4.62
CA ASN A 175 -9.26 -15.54 -3.94
C ASN A 175 -9.33 -16.37 -2.66
N GLU A 176 -10.39 -16.24 -1.88
CA GLU A 176 -10.65 -17.07 -0.68
C GLU A 176 -10.74 -18.55 -1.03
N LYS A 177 -11.50 -18.90 -2.08
CA LYS A 177 -11.60 -20.30 -2.57
C LYS A 177 -10.24 -20.85 -2.99
N LYS A 178 -9.43 -20.07 -3.70
CA LYS A 178 -8.06 -20.50 -4.10
C LYS A 178 -7.15 -20.70 -2.89
N ALA A 179 -7.17 -19.76 -1.94
CA ALA A 179 -6.38 -19.85 -0.72
C ALA A 179 -6.79 -21.06 0.10
N LYS A 180 -8.09 -21.30 0.25
CA LYS A 180 -8.61 -22.45 0.99
C LYS A 180 -8.11 -23.80 0.45
N ILE A 181 -8.08 -23.98 -0.87
CA ILE A 181 -7.56 -25.21 -1.49
C ILE A 181 -6.12 -25.49 -1.05
N LEU A 182 -5.29 -24.44 -1.00
CA LEU A 182 -3.89 -24.58 -0.61
C LEU A 182 -3.75 -24.86 0.90
N TYR A 183 -4.42 -24.07 1.72
CA TYR A 183 -4.30 -24.20 3.18
C TYR A 183 -4.91 -25.49 3.71
N ASP A 184 -6.07 -25.93 3.17
CA ASP A 184 -6.67 -27.23 3.52
C ASP A 184 -5.76 -28.42 3.16
N TYR A 185 -4.84 -28.23 2.19
CA TYR A 185 -3.87 -29.25 1.82
C TYR A 185 -2.64 -29.29 2.74
N LEU A 186 -2.29 -28.11 3.32
CA LEU A 186 -1.11 -27.98 4.18
C LEU A 186 -1.41 -28.32 5.66
N ASP A 187 -2.67 -28.21 6.10
CA ASP A 187 -3.14 -28.55 7.44
C ASP A 187 -3.42 -30.06 7.57
#